data_194e4d3c25577bed11d32e5d64217d4a
#
_entry.id   194e4d3c25577bed11d32e5d64217d4a
#
_cell.length_a   1.000
_cell.length_b   1.000
_cell.length_c   1.000
_cell.angle_alpha   90.00
_cell.angle_beta   90.00
_cell.angle_gamma   90.00
#
_symmetry.space_group_name_H-M   'P 1'
#
loop_
_entity.id
_entity.type
_entity.pdbx_description
1 polymer ?
#
loop_
_entity_poly.entity_id
_entity_poly.type
_entity_poly.pdbx_seq_one_letter_code
_entity_poly.pdbx_strand_id
1 'polypeptide(L)'
;SEVPQAPDPKELLAGYQGKAAIAAGEEFDPSPSNILARTRSEALPGGAQLSLLSKTTRGNEVTATLTLRLGSLDSLRGKASVASFTAAMLRRGTTSRSLQQLNDELDRLKSSVSIGGSGQTVSVSLLSTRDNLLPTLELVTDMLRNPAFPEGEFTKLRDEWLASIEQSRSDPQSLAIRELSQRLSPYPEGDFRRTLSFDDEKAELMAVELTDLKQFHADYYGATRATAAVVGDFEETTTRAALGALLANWQAPMKFERASERFFDVPGAETQILTPDKANAFMVAQLNLPLRDDHPDYPALVIANYMLGGGFLNSRLAVRIRQQEGISYGVGSFLNASPLDEDGSFGVFAIYNPENSARLLAALREELAKVIATGFSANELRDAQTGWLQGRNLSRSQDRELMGRLASYLYLQRTLEWDQDFEQRVAALTADEVQAAFVRWITPESLSIIEAGDFATASAQP
;
A
#
# COMPACT_ATOMS: atom_id res chain seq x y z
N SER A 1 -43.61 42.51 -17.70
CA SER A 1 -42.17 42.25 -17.73
C SER A 1 -41.91 41.14 -18.70
N GLU A 2 -41.35 41.48 -19.87
CA GLU A 2 -40.91 40.49 -20.87
C GLU A 2 -39.70 39.71 -20.30
N VAL A 3 -39.81 38.40 -20.32
CA VAL A 3 -38.68 37.50 -20.01
C VAL A 3 -37.71 37.58 -21.18
N PRO A 4 -36.43 37.92 -20.96
CA PRO A 4 -35.45 37.93 -22.04
C PRO A 4 -35.37 36.55 -22.69
N GLN A 5 -35.49 36.49 -24.03
CA GLN A 5 -35.27 35.23 -24.75
C GLN A 5 -33.84 34.78 -24.55
N ALA A 6 -33.69 33.50 -24.16
CA ALA A 6 -32.35 32.90 -24.06
C ALA A 6 -31.67 32.90 -25.46
N PRO A 7 -30.39 33.23 -25.55
CA PRO A 7 -29.67 33.21 -26.84
C PRO A 7 -29.68 31.80 -27.44
N ASP A 8 -29.77 31.75 -28.78
CA ASP A 8 -29.78 30.45 -29.51
C ASP A 8 -28.52 29.66 -29.17
N PRO A 9 -28.67 28.40 -28.71
CA PRO A 9 -27.52 27.53 -28.42
C PRO A 9 -26.56 27.39 -29.61
N LYS A 10 -27.03 27.51 -30.86
CA LYS A 10 -26.19 27.53 -32.05
C LYS A 10 -25.30 28.73 -32.17
N GLU A 11 -25.76 29.91 -31.72
CA GLU A 11 -24.92 31.13 -31.70
C GLU A 11 -23.88 31.07 -30.57
N LEU A 12 -24.22 30.48 -29.43
CA LEU A 12 -23.28 30.27 -28.32
C LEU A 12 -22.20 29.25 -28.68
N LEU A 13 -22.49 28.28 -29.58
CA LEU A 13 -21.57 27.24 -30.01
C LEU A 13 -20.81 27.61 -31.30
N ALA A 14 -21.16 28.67 -32.00
CA ALA A 14 -20.56 29.08 -33.29
C ALA A 14 -19.04 29.41 -33.20
N GLY A 15 -18.51 29.64 -32.00
CA GLY A 15 -17.08 29.83 -31.73
C GLY A 15 -16.42 28.72 -30.92
N TYR A 16 -17.15 27.66 -30.57
CA TYR A 16 -16.62 26.60 -29.77
C TYR A 16 -15.77 25.66 -30.62
N GLN A 17 -14.48 25.90 -30.66
CA GLN A 17 -13.47 24.93 -31.05
C GLN A 17 -13.31 23.97 -29.88
N GLY A 18 -13.85 22.77 -29.98
CA GLY A 18 -13.67 21.74 -28.97
C GLY A 18 -12.21 21.66 -28.52
N LYS A 19 -11.97 21.30 -27.26
CA LYS A 19 -10.61 21.02 -26.79
C LYS A 19 -9.94 20.06 -27.78
N ALA A 20 -8.67 20.35 -28.13
CA ALA A 20 -7.86 19.47 -28.96
C ALA A 20 -8.01 18.02 -28.47
N ALA A 21 -8.23 17.08 -29.41
CA ALA A 21 -8.35 15.69 -29.05
C ALA A 21 -7.11 15.25 -28.25
N ILE A 22 -7.32 14.66 -27.08
CA ILE A 22 -6.24 14.10 -26.29
C ILE A 22 -5.62 12.97 -27.13
N ALA A 23 -4.31 13.05 -27.36
CA ALA A 23 -3.58 12.02 -28.10
C ALA A 23 -3.83 10.64 -27.46
N ALA A 24 -4.15 9.65 -28.29
CA ALA A 24 -4.29 8.28 -27.84
C ALA A 24 -2.90 7.75 -27.41
N GLY A 25 -2.85 6.98 -26.32
CA GLY A 25 -1.65 6.23 -25.97
C GLY A 25 -1.40 5.06 -26.95
N GLU A 26 -0.22 4.46 -26.85
CA GLU A 26 0.08 3.21 -27.55
C GLU A 26 -0.76 2.05 -27.03
N GLU A 27 -0.97 1.02 -27.82
CA GLU A 27 -1.46 -0.27 -27.36
C GLU A 27 -0.30 -1.01 -26.67
N PHE A 28 -0.29 -0.97 -25.34
CA PHE A 28 0.82 -1.52 -24.53
C PHE A 28 0.60 -3.00 -24.24
N ASP A 29 1.55 -3.84 -24.63
CA ASP A 29 1.57 -5.27 -24.25
C ASP A 29 2.05 -5.41 -22.79
N PRO A 30 1.18 -5.86 -21.85
CA PRO A 30 1.52 -6.01 -20.44
C PRO A 30 2.24 -7.33 -20.10
N SER A 31 2.68 -8.09 -21.12
CA SER A 31 3.43 -9.34 -20.87
C SER A 31 4.75 -9.08 -20.15
N PRO A 32 5.17 -9.98 -19.25
CA PRO A 32 6.46 -9.85 -18.56
C PRO A 32 7.64 -9.71 -19.52
N SER A 33 7.63 -10.45 -20.63
CA SER A 33 8.70 -10.41 -21.64
C SER A 33 8.80 -9.06 -22.34
N ASN A 34 7.68 -8.45 -22.72
CA ASN A 34 7.68 -7.12 -23.33
C ASN A 34 8.15 -6.05 -22.35
N ILE A 35 7.65 -6.09 -21.11
CA ILE A 35 8.06 -5.14 -20.08
C ILE A 35 9.56 -5.27 -19.82
N LEU A 36 10.08 -6.50 -19.67
CA LEU A 36 11.50 -6.77 -19.46
C LEU A 36 12.34 -6.20 -20.60
N ALA A 37 11.95 -6.43 -21.85
CA ALA A 37 12.67 -5.93 -23.01
C ALA A 37 12.69 -4.40 -23.12
N ARG A 38 11.65 -3.72 -22.63
CA ARG A 38 11.50 -2.26 -22.68
C ARG A 38 12.05 -1.54 -21.46
N THR A 39 12.23 -2.24 -20.34
CA THR A 39 12.71 -1.63 -19.08
C THR A 39 14.22 -1.46 -19.12
N ARG A 40 14.68 -0.27 -18.79
CA ARG A 40 16.10 0.02 -18.58
C ARG A 40 16.36 0.24 -17.10
N SER A 41 17.21 -0.60 -16.53
CA SER A 41 17.61 -0.50 -15.13
C SER A 41 19.12 -0.30 -15.01
N GLU A 42 19.51 0.61 -14.13
CA GLU A 42 20.92 0.92 -13.90
C GLU A 42 21.18 1.34 -12.44
N ALA A 43 22.43 1.19 -12.03
CA ALA A 43 22.92 1.80 -10.79
C ALA A 43 23.52 3.18 -11.11
N LEU A 44 23.11 4.19 -10.32
CA LEU A 44 23.66 5.53 -10.41
C LEU A 44 24.92 5.68 -9.53
N PRO A 45 25.81 6.63 -9.86
CA PRO A 45 26.89 7.00 -8.96
C PRO A 45 26.37 7.36 -7.57
N GLY A 46 26.93 6.77 -6.51
CA GLY A 46 26.45 6.97 -5.15
C GLY A 46 25.56 5.85 -4.60
N GLY A 47 25.20 4.84 -5.43
CA GLY A 47 24.53 3.61 -4.99
C GLY A 47 23.02 3.58 -5.14
N ALA A 48 22.40 4.65 -5.60
CA ALA A 48 20.98 4.66 -5.98
C ALA A 48 20.75 3.82 -7.24
N GLN A 49 19.55 3.24 -7.36
CA GLN A 49 19.14 2.43 -8.52
C GLN A 49 17.95 3.06 -9.22
N LEU A 50 17.93 2.96 -10.53
CA LEU A 50 16.92 3.57 -11.40
C LEU A 50 16.35 2.52 -12.35
N SER A 51 15.02 2.56 -12.57
CA SER A 51 14.31 1.78 -13.58
C SER A 51 13.42 2.71 -14.41
N LEU A 52 13.57 2.66 -15.73
CA LEU A 52 12.87 3.49 -16.69
C LEU A 52 12.12 2.63 -17.70
N LEU A 53 10.84 2.93 -17.92
CA LEU A 53 10.03 2.35 -18.98
C LEU A 53 9.26 3.47 -19.70
N SER A 54 9.81 3.93 -20.83
CA SER A 54 9.19 4.94 -21.66
C SER A 54 8.16 4.31 -22.60
N LYS A 55 6.97 4.91 -22.65
CA LYS A 55 5.89 4.54 -23.56
C LYS A 55 4.98 5.72 -23.82
N THR A 56 4.31 5.76 -24.98
CA THR A 56 3.32 6.78 -25.28
C THR A 56 2.06 6.55 -24.46
N THR A 57 1.64 7.54 -23.68
CA THR A 57 0.44 7.47 -22.85
C THR A 57 -0.63 8.45 -23.31
N ARG A 58 -1.87 8.16 -22.97
CA ARG A 58 -2.97 9.12 -23.22
C ARG A 58 -2.74 10.36 -22.37
N GLY A 59 -2.74 11.52 -23.02
CA GLY A 59 -2.49 12.81 -22.33
C GLY A 59 -1.03 13.05 -21.95
N ASN A 60 -0.10 12.26 -22.50
CA ASN A 60 1.33 12.34 -22.23
C ASN A 60 1.65 12.19 -20.72
N GLU A 61 0.86 11.37 -20.01
CA GLU A 61 1.04 11.14 -18.58
C GLU A 61 2.31 10.36 -18.29
N VAL A 62 2.93 10.70 -17.17
CA VAL A 62 4.08 10.01 -16.61
C VAL A 62 3.91 9.86 -15.11
N THR A 63 4.24 8.69 -14.59
CA THR A 63 4.25 8.41 -13.16
C THR A 63 5.64 8.01 -12.71
N ALA A 64 6.06 8.48 -11.55
CA ALA A 64 7.34 8.12 -10.97
C ALA A 64 7.24 7.92 -9.46
N THR A 65 8.13 7.07 -8.94
CA THR A 65 8.32 6.90 -7.51
C THR A 65 9.80 6.94 -7.17
N LEU A 66 10.09 7.45 -5.98
CA LEU A 66 11.42 7.44 -5.37
C LEU A 66 11.28 6.96 -3.93
N THR A 67 12.08 5.98 -3.54
CA THR A 67 12.13 5.50 -2.16
C THR A 67 13.53 5.70 -1.60
N LEU A 68 13.62 6.47 -0.52
CA LEU A 68 14.83 6.60 0.31
C LEU A 68 14.78 5.56 1.43
N ARG A 69 15.96 5.07 1.83
CA ARG A 69 16.09 4.12 2.93
C ARG A 69 17.00 4.68 4.00
N LEU A 70 16.50 4.62 5.25
CA LEU A 70 17.02 5.40 6.36
C LEU A 70 17.52 4.49 7.49
N GLY A 71 18.68 4.82 8.06
CA GLY A 71 19.18 4.29 9.33
C GLY A 71 19.20 2.78 9.48
N SER A 72 19.31 2.33 10.71
CA SER A 72 19.29 0.93 11.14
C SER A 72 18.29 0.75 12.27
N LEU A 73 18.00 -0.49 12.66
CA LEU A 73 17.14 -0.80 13.81
C LEU A 73 17.61 -0.05 15.07
N ASP A 74 18.91 -0.08 15.35
CA ASP A 74 19.47 0.56 16.55
C ASP A 74 19.43 2.09 16.45
N SER A 75 19.76 2.67 15.29
CA SER A 75 19.79 4.12 15.13
C SER A 75 18.39 4.75 15.16
N LEU A 76 17.36 3.99 14.79
CA LEU A 76 15.95 4.43 14.75
C LEU A 76 15.18 4.10 16.04
N ARG A 77 15.83 3.50 17.04
CA ARG A 77 15.18 3.16 18.31
C ARG A 77 14.55 4.40 18.96
N GLY A 78 13.25 4.31 19.26
CA GLY A 78 12.46 5.41 19.84
C GLY A 78 12.25 6.61 18.91
N LYS A 79 12.45 6.46 17.59
CA LYS A 79 12.30 7.55 16.61
C LYS A 79 11.18 7.33 15.59
N ALA A 80 10.28 6.37 15.82
CA ALA A 80 9.21 6.05 14.88
C ALA A 80 8.33 7.27 14.53
N SER A 81 7.87 7.99 15.55
CA SER A 81 7.02 9.18 15.41
C SER A 81 7.79 10.33 14.76
N VAL A 82 9.05 10.56 15.13
CA VAL A 82 9.92 11.57 14.51
C VAL A 82 10.13 11.28 13.03
N ALA A 83 10.41 10.01 12.66
CA ALA A 83 10.62 9.61 11.26
C ALA A 83 9.38 9.87 10.41
N SER A 84 8.20 9.44 10.87
CA SER A 84 6.94 9.62 10.15
C SER A 84 6.57 11.11 10.04
N PHE A 85 6.75 11.86 11.11
CA PHE A 85 6.44 13.29 11.13
C PHE A 85 7.39 14.09 10.24
N THR A 86 8.69 13.78 10.24
CA THR A 86 9.67 14.39 9.33
C THR A 86 9.26 14.19 7.88
N ALA A 87 8.92 12.95 7.48
CA ALA A 87 8.50 12.66 6.11
C ALA A 87 7.24 13.43 5.70
N ALA A 88 6.24 13.53 6.58
CA ALA A 88 5.01 14.27 6.31
C ALA A 88 5.24 15.79 6.18
N MET A 89 6.23 16.33 6.88
CA MET A 89 6.57 17.76 6.83
C MET A 89 7.33 18.18 5.57
N LEU A 90 7.96 17.26 4.82
CA LEU A 90 8.76 17.61 3.63
C LEU A 90 7.96 18.37 2.55
N ARG A 91 6.67 18.08 2.44
CA ARG A 91 5.78 18.75 1.49
C ARG A 91 5.15 20.04 2.04
N ARG A 92 5.40 20.40 3.30
CA ARG A 92 4.74 21.53 3.97
C ARG A 92 5.53 22.86 3.91
N GLY A 93 6.56 22.92 3.08
CA GLY A 93 7.34 24.11 2.79
C GLY A 93 8.82 23.82 2.68
N THR A 94 9.48 24.56 1.79
CA THR A 94 10.92 24.52 1.57
C THR A 94 11.55 25.85 1.97
N THR A 95 12.87 25.92 1.95
CA THR A 95 13.60 27.18 2.22
C THR A 95 13.29 28.27 1.21
N SER A 96 12.76 27.91 0.03
CA SER A 96 12.46 28.84 -1.06
C SER A 96 10.95 29.03 -1.32
N ARG A 97 10.08 28.13 -0.81
CA ARG A 97 8.64 28.13 -1.10
C ARG A 97 7.81 27.76 0.12
N SER A 98 6.74 28.49 0.35
CA SER A 98 5.70 28.10 1.32
C SER A 98 4.89 26.91 0.81
N LEU A 99 4.09 26.27 1.69
CA LEU A 99 3.13 25.23 1.32
C LEU A 99 2.18 25.71 0.21
N GLN A 100 1.65 26.93 0.31
CA GLN A 100 0.77 27.49 -0.71
C GLN A 100 1.47 27.64 -2.06
N GLN A 101 2.69 28.17 -2.08
CA GLN A 101 3.47 28.29 -3.31
C GLN A 101 3.80 26.92 -3.95
N LEU A 102 4.08 25.90 -3.13
CA LEU A 102 4.28 24.53 -3.64
C LEU A 102 2.99 23.98 -4.28
N ASN A 103 1.84 24.20 -3.65
CA ASN A 103 0.56 23.78 -4.20
C ASN A 103 0.23 24.53 -5.51
N ASP A 104 0.37 25.84 -5.54
CA ASP A 104 0.12 26.66 -6.73
C ASP A 104 1.02 26.24 -7.92
N GLU A 105 2.29 25.93 -7.65
CA GLU A 105 3.21 25.42 -8.68
C GLU A 105 2.83 24.04 -9.19
N LEU A 106 2.46 23.10 -8.29
CA LEU A 106 2.00 21.77 -8.69
C LEU A 106 0.71 21.86 -9.52
N ASP A 107 -0.23 22.73 -9.14
CA ASP A 107 -1.46 22.97 -9.90
C ASP A 107 -1.16 23.57 -11.28
N ARG A 108 -0.26 24.55 -11.36
CA ARG A 108 0.21 25.13 -12.63
C ARG A 108 0.84 24.06 -13.54
N LEU A 109 1.62 23.15 -12.97
CA LEU A 109 2.27 22.05 -13.68
C LEU A 109 1.30 20.88 -13.94
N LYS A 110 0.04 20.94 -13.49
CA LYS A 110 -0.92 19.82 -13.57
C LYS A 110 -0.31 18.51 -13.03
N SER A 111 0.46 18.63 -11.96
CA SER A 111 1.21 17.54 -11.35
C SER A 111 0.72 17.32 -9.93
N SER A 112 0.84 16.10 -9.47
CA SER A 112 0.62 15.76 -8.06
C SER A 112 1.86 15.08 -7.49
N VAL A 113 2.21 15.45 -6.26
CA VAL A 113 3.31 14.86 -5.51
C VAL A 113 2.81 14.49 -4.13
N SER A 114 3.03 13.26 -3.72
CA SER A 114 2.84 12.81 -2.35
C SER A 114 4.17 12.34 -1.75
N ILE A 115 4.42 12.70 -0.49
CA ILE A 115 5.59 12.27 0.25
C ILE A 115 5.11 11.73 1.60
N GLY A 116 5.57 10.55 1.96
CA GLY A 116 5.28 9.94 3.25
C GLY A 116 6.35 8.92 3.61
N GLY A 117 6.40 8.57 4.87
CA GLY A 117 7.39 7.60 5.35
C GLY A 117 7.08 7.08 6.74
N SER A 118 7.64 5.94 7.04
CA SER A 118 7.60 5.32 8.35
C SER A 118 8.79 4.38 8.51
N GLY A 119 9.24 4.20 9.74
CA GLY A 119 10.37 3.32 10.00
C GLY A 119 11.59 3.68 9.16
N GLN A 120 12.01 2.77 8.32
CA GLN A 120 13.23 2.89 7.50
C GLN A 120 12.99 3.43 6.09
N THR A 121 11.79 3.85 5.72
CA THR A 121 11.51 4.25 4.33
C THR A 121 10.80 5.60 4.25
N VAL A 122 11.19 6.37 3.23
CA VAL A 122 10.46 7.56 2.78
C VAL A 122 10.19 7.38 1.29
N SER A 123 8.93 7.47 0.91
CA SER A 123 8.50 7.30 -0.47
C SER A 123 7.90 8.59 -1.02
N VAL A 124 8.32 8.91 -2.23
CA VAL A 124 7.72 9.96 -3.06
C VAL A 124 6.99 9.29 -4.19
N SER A 125 5.76 9.70 -4.44
CA SER A 125 5.01 9.32 -5.65
C SER A 125 4.59 10.57 -6.37
N LEU A 126 4.77 10.61 -7.67
CA LEU A 126 4.35 11.72 -8.51
C LEU A 126 3.58 11.24 -9.74
N LEU A 127 2.64 12.06 -10.15
CA LEU A 127 1.97 12.01 -11.44
C LEU A 127 2.20 13.36 -12.13
N SER A 128 2.60 13.36 -13.38
CA SER A 128 2.89 14.55 -14.17
C SER A 128 2.58 14.30 -15.64
N THR A 129 2.96 15.21 -16.49
CA THR A 129 2.97 15.05 -17.95
C THR A 129 4.39 15.20 -18.48
N ARG A 130 4.63 14.71 -19.70
CA ARG A 130 5.95 14.78 -20.34
C ARG A 130 6.62 16.14 -20.22
N ASP A 131 5.88 17.23 -20.54
CA ASP A 131 6.43 18.59 -20.57
C ASP A 131 6.68 19.15 -19.15
N ASN A 132 5.97 18.62 -18.15
CA ASN A 132 6.00 19.11 -16.78
C ASN A 132 6.83 18.21 -15.82
N LEU A 133 7.32 17.06 -16.29
CA LEU A 133 8.07 16.13 -15.45
C LEU A 133 9.31 16.76 -14.84
N LEU A 134 10.14 17.41 -15.66
CA LEU A 134 11.40 18.00 -15.17
C LEU A 134 11.16 19.11 -14.14
N PRO A 135 10.28 20.12 -14.38
CA PRO A 135 9.93 21.09 -13.33
C PRO A 135 9.35 20.45 -12.07
N THR A 136 8.57 19.35 -12.21
CA THR A 136 8.03 18.63 -11.04
C THR A 136 9.15 17.96 -10.25
N LEU A 137 10.14 17.37 -10.91
CA LEU A 137 11.32 16.77 -10.26
C LEU A 137 12.19 17.82 -9.55
N GLU A 138 12.25 19.06 -10.06
CA GLU A 138 12.91 20.18 -9.37
C GLU A 138 12.19 20.51 -8.06
N LEU A 139 10.86 20.55 -8.05
CA LEU A 139 10.07 20.73 -6.82
C LEU A 139 10.29 19.57 -5.83
N VAL A 140 10.30 18.34 -6.31
CA VAL A 140 10.60 17.17 -5.47
C VAL A 140 12.01 17.27 -4.86
N THR A 141 12.98 17.71 -5.65
CA THR A 141 14.34 17.94 -5.17
C THR A 141 14.37 18.96 -4.04
N ASP A 142 13.67 20.08 -4.21
CA ASP A 142 13.58 21.14 -3.20
C ASP A 142 12.91 20.63 -1.91
N MET A 143 11.77 19.91 -2.03
CA MET A 143 11.07 19.31 -0.89
C MET A 143 11.93 18.32 -0.12
N LEU A 144 12.70 17.48 -0.82
CA LEU A 144 13.51 16.44 -0.19
C LEU A 144 14.81 16.98 0.41
N ARG A 145 15.45 17.94 -0.24
CA ARG A 145 16.80 18.40 0.15
C ARG A 145 16.81 19.68 0.96
N ASN A 146 15.78 20.52 0.81
CA ASN A 146 15.72 21.85 1.42
C ASN A 146 14.42 22.11 2.20
N PRO A 147 13.91 21.16 3.00
CA PRO A 147 12.70 21.42 3.78
C PRO A 147 12.94 22.52 4.82
N ALA A 148 11.95 23.41 4.96
CA ALA A 148 12.04 24.53 5.92
C ALA A 148 11.54 24.13 7.32
N PHE A 149 10.67 23.11 7.41
CA PHE A 149 9.98 22.76 8.65
C PHE A 149 9.31 23.97 9.33
N PRO A 150 8.31 24.64 8.68
CA PRO A 150 7.68 25.82 9.25
C PRO A 150 6.92 25.47 10.53
N GLU A 151 7.10 26.26 11.59
CA GLU A 151 6.52 26.00 12.92
C GLU A 151 4.98 25.94 12.89
N GLY A 152 4.35 26.84 12.12
CA GLY A 152 2.89 26.85 11.95
C GLY A 152 2.36 25.56 11.29
N GLU A 153 3.05 25.03 10.28
CA GLU A 153 2.69 23.78 9.64
C GLU A 153 2.98 22.56 10.51
N PHE A 154 4.05 22.61 11.31
CA PHE A 154 4.34 21.59 12.32
C PHE A 154 3.22 21.48 13.35
N THR A 155 2.79 22.58 13.94
CA THR A 155 1.70 22.61 14.92
C THR A 155 0.41 22.09 14.31
N LYS A 156 0.05 22.57 13.12
CA LYS A 156 -1.15 22.15 12.42
C LYS A 156 -1.16 20.65 12.11
N LEU A 157 -0.04 20.11 11.60
CA LEU A 157 0.06 18.67 11.31
C LEU A 157 -0.05 17.83 12.58
N ARG A 158 0.57 18.26 13.67
CA ARG A 158 0.44 17.60 14.97
C ARG A 158 -1.00 17.55 15.45
N ASP A 159 -1.72 18.68 15.35
CA ASP A 159 -3.12 18.75 15.76
C ASP A 159 -4.01 17.86 14.86
N GLU A 160 -3.76 17.83 13.55
CA GLU A 160 -4.43 16.93 12.62
C GLU A 160 -4.24 15.44 13.01
N TRP A 161 -3.01 15.05 13.36
CA TRP A 161 -2.72 13.68 13.76
C TRP A 161 -3.30 13.31 15.13
N LEU A 162 -3.25 14.23 16.10
CA LEU A 162 -3.91 14.03 17.40
C LEU A 162 -5.42 13.83 17.23
N ALA A 163 -6.07 14.62 16.39
CA ALA A 163 -7.49 14.47 16.10
C ALA A 163 -7.79 13.10 15.44
N SER A 164 -6.92 12.64 14.53
CA SER A 164 -7.04 11.31 13.90
C SER A 164 -6.91 10.17 14.91
N ILE A 165 -5.98 10.26 15.85
CA ILE A 165 -5.83 9.29 16.95
C ILE A 165 -7.12 9.22 17.78
N GLU A 166 -7.68 10.36 18.18
CA GLU A 166 -8.92 10.37 18.97
C GLU A 166 -10.12 9.81 18.18
N GLN A 167 -10.24 10.10 16.90
CA GLN A 167 -11.26 9.50 16.05
C GLN A 167 -11.10 7.97 15.97
N SER A 168 -9.88 7.47 15.83
CA SER A 168 -9.58 6.04 15.72
C SER A 168 -9.91 5.25 17.00
N ARG A 169 -9.94 5.92 18.18
CA ARG A 169 -10.28 5.29 19.46
C ARG A 169 -11.71 4.75 19.53
N SER A 170 -12.62 5.25 18.71
CA SER A 170 -14.02 4.82 18.66
C SER A 170 -14.38 4.09 17.37
N ASP A 171 -13.42 3.89 16.48
CA ASP A 171 -13.66 3.20 15.21
C ASP A 171 -13.42 1.69 15.36
N PRO A 172 -14.45 0.83 15.11
CA PRO A 172 -14.33 -0.62 15.28
C PRO A 172 -13.18 -1.23 14.49
N GLN A 173 -12.98 -0.80 13.24
CA GLN A 173 -11.91 -1.33 12.39
C GLN A 173 -10.53 -0.97 12.93
N SER A 174 -10.31 0.29 13.33
CA SER A 174 -9.04 0.77 13.87
C SER A 174 -8.67 0.05 15.17
N LEU A 175 -9.65 -0.15 16.05
CA LEU A 175 -9.46 -0.89 17.30
C LEU A 175 -9.10 -2.35 17.06
N ALA A 176 -9.87 -3.04 16.21
CA ALA A 176 -9.62 -4.45 15.92
C ALA A 176 -8.25 -4.69 15.26
N ILE A 177 -7.87 -3.87 14.28
CA ILE A 177 -6.58 -3.98 13.59
C ILE A 177 -5.42 -3.68 14.54
N ARG A 178 -5.56 -2.67 15.41
CA ARG A 178 -4.52 -2.32 16.39
C ARG A 178 -4.29 -3.44 17.40
N GLU A 179 -5.36 -3.97 18.00
CA GLU A 179 -5.29 -5.10 18.92
C GLU A 179 -4.63 -6.31 18.28
N LEU A 180 -5.06 -6.65 17.07
CA LEU A 180 -4.50 -7.76 16.31
C LEU A 180 -3.00 -7.56 16.04
N SER A 181 -2.60 -6.36 15.60
CA SER A 181 -1.19 -6.05 15.30
C SER A 181 -0.31 -6.10 16.53
N GLN A 182 -0.78 -5.60 17.67
CA GLN A 182 -0.06 -5.68 18.95
C GLN A 182 0.13 -7.14 19.40
N ARG A 183 -0.90 -7.97 19.21
CA ARG A 183 -0.84 -9.38 19.56
C ARG A 183 0.11 -10.17 18.66
N LEU A 184 -0.01 -9.99 17.34
CA LEU A 184 0.69 -10.82 16.36
C LEU A 184 2.13 -10.35 16.07
N SER A 185 2.46 -9.10 16.41
CA SER A 185 3.78 -8.52 16.18
C SER A 185 4.31 -7.83 17.43
N PRO A 186 4.61 -8.61 18.53
CA PRO A 186 4.99 -8.07 19.82
C PRO A 186 6.46 -7.62 19.84
N TYR A 187 6.81 -6.64 19.01
CA TYR A 187 8.12 -6.02 19.02
C TYR A 187 8.36 -5.28 20.34
N PRO A 188 9.62 -5.23 20.83
CA PRO A 188 9.96 -4.61 22.11
C PRO A 188 9.79 -3.08 22.05
N GLU A 189 9.77 -2.47 23.22
CA GLU A 189 9.73 -1.01 23.37
C GLU A 189 10.88 -0.33 22.64
N GLY A 190 10.57 0.77 21.97
CA GLY A 190 11.49 1.54 21.15
C GLY A 190 11.76 0.96 19.76
N ASP A 191 11.32 -0.25 19.43
CA ASP A 191 11.39 -0.78 18.06
C ASP A 191 10.38 -0.04 17.17
N PHE A 192 10.83 0.52 16.06
CA PHE A 192 9.97 1.29 15.17
C PHE A 192 8.87 0.45 14.48
N ARG A 193 8.96 -0.90 14.53
CA ARG A 193 7.96 -1.83 14.01
C ARG A 193 6.84 -2.13 15.00
N ARG A 194 7.04 -1.75 16.28
CA ARG A 194 6.04 -1.97 17.32
C ARG A 194 4.79 -1.15 17.05
N THR A 195 3.63 -1.79 17.10
CA THR A 195 2.34 -1.10 17.09
C THR A 195 2.06 -0.52 18.47
N LEU A 196 2.04 0.81 18.55
CA LEU A 196 1.79 1.54 19.81
C LEU A 196 0.32 1.46 20.22
N SER A 197 0.04 1.56 21.51
CA SER A 197 -1.29 1.90 21.99
C SER A 197 -1.67 3.33 21.55
N PHE A 198 -2.95 3.67 21.57
CA PHE A 198 -3.36 5.06 21.26
C PHE A 198 -2.78 6.07 22.26
N ASP A 199 -2.60 5.68 23.52
CA ASP A 199 -2.02 6.56 24.54
C ASP A 199 -0.53 6.75 24.32
N ASP A 200 0.22 5.67 24.02
CA ASP A 200 1.63 5.75 23.69
C ASP A 200 1.87 6.55 22.40
N GLU A 201 1.06 6.31 21.35
CA GLU A 201 1.15 7.05 20.08
C GLU A 201 0.92 8.55 20.31
N LYS A 202 -0.12 8.90 21.10
CA LYS A 202 -0.40 10.28 21.47
C LYS A 202 0.76 10.88 22.27
N ALA A 203 1.29 10.16 23.26
CA ALA A 203 2.39 10.61 24.09
C ALA A 203 3.68 10.82 23.26
N GLU A 204 4.03 9.89 22.40
CA GLU A 204 5.17 10.04 21.50
C GLU A 204 5.00 11.23 20.55
N LEU A 205 3.81 11.39 19.94
CA LEU A 205 3.54 12.51 19.05
C LEU A 205 3.62 13.87 19.75
N MET A 206 3.14 13.95 21.00
CA MET A 206 3.22 15.17 21.82
C MET A 206 4.65 15.50 22.22
N ALA A 207 5.51 14.51 22.36
CA ALA A 207 6.91 14.67 22.74
C ALA A 207 7.81 15.10 21.57
N VAL A 208 7.36 14.97 20.32
CA VAL A 208 8.14 15.39 19.14
C VAL A 208 8.31 16.90 19.12
N GLU A 209 9.54 17.37 18.98
CA GLU A 209 9.86 18.78 18.81
C GLU A 209 10.30 19.09 17.38
N LEU A 210 10.17 20.35 16.97
CA LEU A 210 10.56 20.80 15.62
C LEU A 210 12.07 20.60 15.36
N THR A 211 12.87 20.72 16.39
CA THR A 211 14.32 20.47 16.36
C THR A 211 14.65 19.02 16.06
N ASP A 212 13.80 18.08 16.53
CA ASP A 212 13.99 16.65 16.26
C ASP A 212 13.85 16.35 14.76
N LEU A 213 12.88 16.98 14.07
CA LEU A 213 12.66 16.80 12.65
C LEU A 213 13.86 17.31 11.84
N LYS A 214 14.37 18.48 12.19
CA LYS A 214 15.54 19.08 11.51
C LYS A 214 16.78 18.22 11.69
N GLN A 215 17.01 17.72 12.91
CA GLN A 215 18.12 16.85 13.19
C GLN A 215 17.96 15.50 12.49
N PHE A 216 16.76 14.92 12.53
CA PHE A 216 16.46 13.65 11.85
C PHE A 216 16.68 13.75 10.34
N HIS A 217 16.23 14.83 9.72
CA HIS A 217 16.47 15.06 8.30
C HIS A 217 17.97 15.15 7.99
N ALA A 218 18.72 15.90 8.78
CA ALA A 218 20.16 16.07 8.59
C ALA A 218 20.95 14.76 8.76
N ASP A 219 20.53 13.90 9.72
CA ASP A 219 21.26 12.67 10.05
C ASP A 219 20.90 11.49 9.13
N TYR A 220 19.63 11.37 8.71
CA TYR A 220 19.12 10.15 8.09
C TYR A 220 18.82 10.26 6.60
N TYR A 221 18.57 11.46 6.06
CA TYR A 221 18.19 11.58 4.65
C TYR A 221 19.39 11.54 3.72
N GLY A 222 19.28 10.66 2.73
CA GLY A 222 20.32 10.44 1.75
C GLY A 222 19.88 9.47 0.67
N ALA A 223 20.63 9.37 -0.40
CA ALA A 223 20.29 8.62 -1.61
C ALA A 223 21.08 7.31 -1.80
N THR A 224 21.97 6.93 -0.88
CA THR A 224 22.89 5.81 -1.08
C THR A 224 22.22 4.48 -1.43
N ARG A 225 21.03 4.22 -0.86
CA ARG A 225 20.21 3.03 -1.12
C ARG A 225 18.85 3.39 -1.70
N ALA A 226 18.76 4.54 -2.36
CA ALA A 226 17.53 4.98 -3.00
C ALA A 226 17.19 4.09 -4.20
N THR A 227 15.90 3.93 -4.46
CA THR A 227 15.39 3.33 -5.70
C THR A 227 14.40 4.28 -6.33
N ALA A 228 14.49 4.48 -7.65
CA ALA A 228 13.53 5.28 -8.40
C ALA A 228 13.03 4.49 -9.62
N ALA A 229 11.74 4.63 -9.94
CA ALA A 229 11.17 4.08 -11.15
C ALA A 229 10.29 5.12 -11.83
N VAL A 230 10.32 5.15 -13.17
CA VAL A 230 9.53 6.05 -14.00
C VAL A 230 8.87 5.23 -15.11
N VAL A 231 7.56 5.40 -15.26
CA VAL A 231 6.76 4.77 -16.32
C VAL A 231 5.87 5.81 -16.97
N GLY A 232 5.80 5.82 -18.31
CA GLY A 232 4.92 6.71 -19.05
C GLY A 232 5.62 7.44 -20.19
N ASP A 233 5.07 8.60 -20.57
CA ASP A 233 5.57 9.38 -21.69
C ASP A 233 6.61 10.40 -21.23
N PHE A 234 7.87 10.08 -21.38
CA PHE A 234 8.98 10.96 -21.00
C PHE A 234 10.20 10.77 -21.92
N GLU A 235 11.11 11.73 -21.88
CA GLU A 235 12.40 11.63 -22.56
C GLU A 235 13.41 11.01 -21.57
N GLU A 236 13.98 9.86 -21.93
CA GLU A 236 14.81 9.07 -21.03
C GLU A 236 16.09 9.79 -20.60
N THR A 237 16.78 10.45 -21.53
CA THR A 237 18.10 11.06 -21.27
C THR A 237 18.00 12.19 -20.26
N THR A 238 17.03 13.10 -20.47
CA THR A 238 16.83 14.25 -19.58
C THR A 238 16.25 13.84 -18.24
N THR A 239 15.32 12.87 -18.21
CA THR A 239 14.75 12.35 -16.98
C THR A 239 15.81 11.64 -16.14
N ARG A 240 16.64 10.81 -16.77
CA ARG A 240 17.77 10.17 -16.12
C ARG A 240 18.76 11.18 -15.53
N ALA A 241 19.08 12.23 -16.30
CA ALA A 241 19.97 13.28 -15.83
C ALA A 241 19.37 14.04 -14.62
N ALA A 242 18.08 14.37 -14.65
CA ALA A 242 17.39 15.05 -13.56
C ALA A 242 17.36 14.19 -12.27
N LEU A 243 17.02 12.91 -12.37
CA LEU A 243 17.07 11.97 -11.24
C LEU A 243 18.49 11.76 -10.73
N GLY A 244 19.46 11.68 -11.63
CA GLY A 244 20.88 11.60 -11.28
C GLY A 244 21.33 12.83 -10.48
N ALA A 245 20.93 14.04 -10.90
CA ALA A 245 21.23 15.27 -10.19
C ALA A 245 20.54 15.35 -8.81
N LEU A 246 19.26 14.93 -8.72
CA LEU A 246 18.52 14.87 -7.47
C LEU A 246 19.23 13.98 -6.42
N LEU A 247 19.76 12.83 -6.86
CA LEU A 247 20.33 11.80 -5.99
C LEU A 247 21.85 11.96 -5.80
N ALA A 248 22.50 12.79 -6.60
CA ALA A 248 23.96 12.98 -6.57
C ALA A 248 24.44 13.62 -5.25
N ASN A 249 25.59 13.15 -4.76
CA ASN A 249 26.29 13.75 -3.62
C ASN A 249 25.40 13.91 -2.37
N TRP A 250 24.49 12.97 -2.17
CA TRP A 250 23.55 13.00 -1.06
C TRP A 250 23.70 11.75 -0.20
N GLN A 251 24.55 11.83 0.80
CA GLN A 251 24.84 10.75 1.72
C GLN A 251 24.36 11.13 3.12
N ALA A 252 23.63 10.22 3.75
CA ALA A 252 23.25 10.36 5.14
C ALA A 252 24.43 10.00 6.06
N PRO A 253 24.63 10.75 7.17
CA PRO A 253 25.54 10.35 8.25
C PRO A 253 25.20 8.98 8.82
N MET A 254 23.91 8.74 9.10
CA MET A 254 23.40 7.44 9.55
C MET A 254 23.20 6.51 8.38
N LYS A 255 23.99 5.43 8.34
CA LYS A 255 23.93 4.45 7.25
C LYS A 255 22.68 3.59 7.34
N PHE A 256 22.13 3.25 6.17
CA PHE A 256 21.05 2.29 6.10
C PHE A 256 21.58 0.87 6.30
N GLU A 257 20.94 0.16 7.23
CA GLU A 257 21.03 -1.28 7.41
C GLU A 257 19.62 -1.82 7.60
N ARG A 258 19.21 -2.76 6.75
CA ARG A 258 17.84 -3.29 6.76
C ARG A 258 17.53 -3.97 8.09
N ALA A 259 16.48 -3.56 8.76
CA ALA A 259 15.88 -4.32 9.84
C ALA A 259 15.08 -5.50 9.25
N SER A 260 15.41 -6.72 9.66
CA SER A 260 14.69 -7.92 9.23
C SER A 260 13.36 -8.01 9.96
N GLU A 261 12.30 -8.38 9.23
CA GLU A 261 11.03 -8.79 9.85
C GLU A 261 11.20 -10.13 10.55
N ARG A 262 10.34 -10.39 11.50
CA ARG A 262 10.45 -11.56 12.36
C ARG A 262 9.12 -12.29 12.47
N PHE A 263 9.13 -13.58 12.20
CA PHE A 263 8.00 -14.44 12.52
C PHE A 263 7.82 -14.55 14.04
N PHE A 264 6.59 -14.37 14.50
CA PHE A 264 6.16 -14.62 15.87
C PHE A 264 5.13 -15.74 15.85
N ASP A 265 5.45 -16.84 16.54
CA ASP A 265 4.52 -17.94 16.77
C ASP A 265 3.57 -17.55 17.92
N VAL A 266 2.36 -17.12 17.56
CA VAL A 266 1.37 -16.63 18.51
C VAL A 266 0.17 -17.56 18.48
N PRO A 267 -0.23 -18.14 19.63
CA PRO A 267 -1.41 -19.01 19.68
C PRO A 267 -2.68 -18.23 19.37
N GLY A 268 -3.62 -18.91 18.72
CA GLY A 268 -4.95 -18.35 18.42
C GLY A 268 -5.70 -17.94 19.69
N ALA A 269 -6.46 -16.86 19.58
CA ALA A 269 -7.33 -16.38 20.64
C ALA A 269 -8.49 -15.56 20.06
N GLU A 270 -9.57 -15.46 20.81
CA GLU A 270 -10.74 -14.64 20.42
C GLU A 270 -10.90 -13.48 21.41
N THR A 271 -11.10 -12.30 20.88
CA THR A 271 -11.27 -11.08 21.67
C THR A 271 -12.40 -10.24 21.09
N GLN A 272 -13.31 -9.77 21.95
CA GLN A 272 -14.33 -8.81 21.58
C GLN A 272 -14.05 -7.46 22.23
N ILE A 273 -14.13 -6.39 21.43
CA ILE A 273 -13.97 -5.01 21.85
C ILE A 273 -15.33 -4.31 21.71
N LEU A 274 -15.86 -3.79 22.81
CA LEU A 274 -17.11 -3.06 22.79
C LEU A 274 -16.90 -1.66 22.21
N THR A 275 -17.66 -1.33 21.16
CA THR A 275 -17.74 0.01 20.57
C THR A 275 -19.19 0.48 20.55
N PRO A 276 -19.64 1.18 21.62
CA PRO A 276 -21.03 1.61 21.74
C PRO A 276 -21.49 2.49 20.58
N ASP A 277 -22.77 2.41 20.25
CA ASP A 277 -23.46 3.22 19.24
C ASP A 277 -22.91 3.07 17.80
N LYS A 278 -22.19 1.98 17.50
CA LYS A 278 -21.70 1.68 16.14
C LYS A 278 -22.64 0.68 15.46
N ALA A 279 -23.24 1.11 14.35
CA ALA A 279 -24.17 0.29 13.58
C ALA A 279 -23.50 -0.97 12.96
N ASN A 280 -22.21 -0.89 12.64
CA ASN A 280 -21.46 -1.98 12.07
C ASN A 280 -20.34 -2.44 13.01
N ALA A 281 -20.18 -3.75 13.11
CA ALA A 281 -19.02 -4.38 13.69
C ALA A 281 -17.97 -4.67 12.61
N PHE A 282 -16.72 -4.79 13.03
CA PHE A 282 -15.61 -5.26 12.22
C PHE A 282 -14.97 -6.48 12.87
N MET A 283 -14.77 -7.52 12.08
CA MET A 283 -14.02 -8.72 12.47
C MET A 283 -12.75 -8.81 11.61
N VAL A 284 -11.64 -9.13 12.25
CA VAL A 284 -10.42 -9.58 11.59
C VAL A 284 -9.89 -10.82 12.29
N ALA A 285 -9.57 -11.83 11.49
CA ALA A 285 -8.96 -13.07 11.94
C ALA A 285 -7.63 -13.23 11.20
N GLN A 286 -6.54 -13.51 11.90
CA GLN A 286 -5.22 -13.69 11.27
C GLN A 286 -4.38 -14.70 12.03
N LEU A 287 -3.55 -15.42 11.29
CA LEU A 287 -2.43 -16.20 11.82
C LEU A 287 -1.15 -15.79 11.09
N ASN A 288 -0.03 -15.82 11.80
CA ASN A 288 1.29 -15.60 11.23
C ASN A 288 1.80 -16.89 10.59
N LEU A 289 2.59 -16.76 9.53
CA LEU A 289 3.17 -17.84 8.78
C LEU A 289 4.69 -17.61 8.63
N PRO A 290 5.56 -18.59 8.93
CA PRO A 290 6.98 -18.50 8.59
C PRO A 290 7.19 -18.72 7.08
N LEU A 291 6.62 -17.82 6.26
CA LEU A 291 6.48 -17.97 4.82
C LEU A 291 7.11 -16.81 4.07
N ARG A 292 7.92 -17.15 3.06
CA ARG A 292 8.42 -16.22 2.05
C ARG A 292 7.70 -16.41 0.73
N ASP A 293 7.72 -15.39 -0.13
CA ASP A 293 7.08 -15.43 -1.45
C ASP A 293 7.79 -16.33 -2.49
N ASP A 294 9.01 -16.78 -2.20
CA ASP A 294 9.76 -17.77 -3.00
C ASP A 294 9.54 -19.23 -2.56
N HIS A 295 8.74 -19.45 -1.50
CA HIS A 295 8.44 -20.81 -1.05
C HIS A 295 7.68 -21.60 -2.12
N PRO A 296 7.98 -22.92 -2.32
CA PRO A 296 7.30 -23.75 -3.30
C PRO A 296 5.77 -23.77 -3.21
N ASP A 297 5.21 -23.71 -2.01
CA ASP A 297 3.76 -23.72 -1.77
C ASP A 297 3.10 -22.35 -1.98
N TYR A 298 3.88 -21.26 -2.09
CA TYR A 298 3.31 -19.92 -2.14
C TYR A 298 2.35 -19.69 -3.31
N PRO A 299 2.62 -20.14 -4.56
CA PRO A 299 1.64 -20.04 -5.65
C PRO A 299 0.31 -20.75 -5.36
N ALA A 300 0.37 -21.92 -4.71
CA ALA A 300 -0.83 -22.69 -4.32
C ALA A 300 -1.65 -21.94 -3.26
N LEU A 301 -0.98 -21.34 -2.27
CA LEU A 301 -1.62 -20.55 -1.23
C LEU A 301 -2.25 -19.26 -1.82
N VAL A 302 -1.59 -18.61 -2.78
CA VAL A 302 -2.14 -17.43 -3.48
C VAL A 302 -3.46 -17.77 -4.16
N ILE A 303 -3.52 -18.89 -4.89
CA ILE A 303 -4.74 -19.33 -5.58
C ILE A 303 -5.80 -19.83 -4.58
N ALA A 304 -5.41 -20.53 -3.52
CA ALA A 304 -6.32 -20.90 -2.44
C ALA A 304 -6.99 -19.67 -1.81
N ASN A 305 -6.18 -18.66 -1.48
CA ASN A 305 -6.70 -17.39 -0.96
C ASN A 305 -7.63 -16.70 -1.95
N TYR A 306 -7.29 -16.68 -3.24
CA TYR A 306 -8.12 -16.09 -4.29
C TYR A 306 -9.50 -16.77 -4.36
N MET A 307 -9.56 -18.10 -4.31
CA MET A 307 -10.82 -18.85 -4.29
C MET A 307 -11.59 -18.70 -2.99
N LEU A 308 -10.91 -18.61 -1.85
CA LEU A 308 -11.55 -18.52 -0.54
C LEU A 308 -12.21 -17.15 -0.31
N GLY A 309 -11.48 -16.05 -0.47
CA GLY A 309 -11.96 -14.72 -0.13
C GLY A 309 -11.33 -13.58 -0.92
N GLY A 310 -10.19 -13.81 -1.62
CA GLY A 310 -9.47 -12.79 -2.38
C GLY A 310 -10.04 -12.53 -3.77
N GLY A 311 -10.82 -13.46 -4.34
CA GLY A 311 -11.45 -13.35 -5.66
C GLY A 311 -12.72 -12.49 -5.70
N PHE A 312 -12.94 -11.65 -4.72
CA PHE A 312 -14.05 -10.72 -4.61
C PHE A 312 -15.44 -11.39 -4.58
N LEU A 313 -16.34 -11.07 -5.52
CA LEU A 313 -17.76 -11.51 -5.45
C LEU A 313 -17.98 -13.02 -5.66
N ASN A 314 -17.05 -13.71 -6.30
CA ASN A 314 -17.16 -15.13 -6.62
C ASN A 314 -16.37 -16.03 -5.66
N SER A 315 -15.77 -15.46 -4.64
CA SER A 315 -15.05 -16.24 -3.62
C SER A 315 -16.03 -16.98 -2.70
N ARG A 316 -15.59 -18.10 -2.10
CA ARG A 316 -16.45 -18.91 -1.22
C ARG A 316 -17.00 -18.12 -0.05
N LEU A 317 -16.20 -17.29 0.62
CA LEU A 317 -16.64 -16.46 1.73
C LEU A 317 -17.66 -15.41 1.27
N ALA A 318 -17.47 -14.77 0.12
CA ALA A 318 -18.43 -13.82 -0.40
C ALA A 318 -19.77 -14.48 -0.76
N VAL A 319 -19.73 -15.65 -1.42
CA VAL A 319 -20.93 -16.41 -1.75
C VAL A 319 -21.66 -16.87 -0.48
N ARG A 320 -20.96 -17.48 0.47
CA ARG A 320 -21.56 -18.03 1.70
C ARG A 320 -22.09 -16.94 2.63
N ILE A 321 -21.24 -15.97 2.96
CA ILE A 321 -21.52 -15.01 4.05
C ILE A 321 -22.35 -13.84 3.54
N ARG A 322 -22.05 -13.32 2.33
CA ARG A 322 -22.73 -12.15 1.79
C ARG A 322 -23.98 -12.51 0.97
N GLN A 323 -23.86 -13.47 0.03
CA GLN A 323 -24.94 -13.74 -0.92
C GLN A 323 -25.99 -14.69 -0.35
N GLN A 324 -25.58 -15.79 0.27
CA GLN A 324 -26.52 -16.80 0.79
C GLN A 324 -27.11 -16.42 2.14
N GLU A 325 -26.30 -15.94 3.06
CA GLU A 325 -26.77 -15.61 4.40
C GLU A 325 -27.11 -14.14 4.64
N GLY A 326 -26.57 -13.23 3.82
CA GLY A 326 -26.86 -11.80 3.91
C GLY A 326 -26.36 -11.13 5.20
N ILE A 327 -25.38 -11.71 5.88
CA ILE A 327 -24.92 -11.26 7.21
C ILE A 327 -23.76 -10.26 7.18
N SER A 328 -23.13 -10.07 6.03
CA SER A 328 -22.02 -9.15 5.91
C SER A 328 -22.16 -8.21 4.71
N TYR A 329 -21.78 -6.95 4.88
CA TYR A 329 -21.66 -5.96 3.81
C TYR A 329 -20.39 -6.15 2.98
N GLY A 330 -19.33 -6.66 3.59
CA GLY A 330 -18.05 -6.95 2.94
C GLY A 330 -17.28 -8.01 3.72
N VAL A 331 -16.85 -9.05 3.00
CA VAL A 331 -16.02 -10.13 3.55
C VAL A 331 -14.93 -10.45 2.53
N GLY A 332 -13.75 -10.75 3.01
CA GLY A 332 -12.64 -11.16 2.17
C GLY A 332 -11.55 -11.87 2.95
N SER A 333 -10.59 -12.45 2.23
CA SER A 333 -9.37 -13.00 2.80
C SER A 333 -8.14 -12.38 2.17
N PHE A 334 -7.03 -12.44 2.89
CA PHE A 334 -5.74 -11.97 2.43
C PHE A 334 -4.64 -12.97 2.78
N LEU A 335 -3.61 -12.96 1.97
CA LEU A 335 -2.37 -13.70 2.17
C LEU A 335 -1.21 -12.77 1.90
N ASN A 336 -0.30 -12.68 2.84
CA ASN A 336 0.95 -11.93 2.69
C ASN A 336 2.13 -12.89 2.87
N ALA A 337 3.20 -12.65 2.13
CA ALA A 337 4.48 -13.31 2.34
C ALA A 337 5.59 -12.30 2.02
N SER A 338 6.52 -12.15 2.93
CA SER A 338 7.67 -11.26 2.72
C SER A 338 8.58 -11.82 1.63
N PRO A 339 9.13 -10.97 0.76
CA PRO A 339 10.12 -11.43 -0.22
C PRO A 339 11.51 -11.65 0.37
N LEU A 340 11.77 -11.20 1.61
CA LEU A 340 13.11 -11.19 2.19
C LEU A 340 13.24 -11.98 3.49
N ASP A 341 12.16 -12.11 4.25
CA ASP A 341 12.15 -12.73 5.56
C ASP A 341 11.08 -13.83 5.63
N GLU A 342 11.24 -14.81 6.51
CA GLU A 342 10.19 -15.79 6.80
C GLU A 342 9.10 -15.13 7.67
N ASP A 343 8.41 -14.19 7.08
CA ASP A 343 7.34 -13.42 7.71
C ASP A 343 6.18 -13.26 6.73
N GLY A 344 5.11 -13.96 7.04
CA GLY A 344 3.89 -13.99 6.26
C GLY A 344 2.66 -14.02 7.16
N SER A 345 1.51 -13.89 6.56
CA SER A 345 0.23 -13.99 7.27
C SER A 345 -0.89 -14.44 6.33
N PHE A 346 -1.84 -15.16 6.90
CA PHE A 346 -3.13 -15.41 6.27
C PHE A 346 -4.22 -14.84 7.19
N GLY A 347 -5.23 -14.21 6.60
CA GLY A 347 -6.33 -13.69 7.39
C GLY A 347 -7.63 -13.50 6.61
N VAL A 348 -8.68 -13.22 7.38
CA VAL A 348 -10.04 -12.97 6.91
C VAL A 348 -10.56 -11.73 7.62
N PHE A 349 -11.33 -10.91 6.93
CA PHE A 349 -12.02 -9.78 7.53
C PHE A 349 -13.47 -9.75 7.11
N ALA A 350 -14.33 -9.14 7.95
CA ALA A 350 -15.72 -8.90 7.62
C ALA A 350 -16.24 -7.61 8.28
N ILE A 351 -17.14 -6.91 7.55
CA ILE A 351 -17.93 -5.79 8.06
C ILE A 351 -19.37 -6.30 8.14
N TYR A 352 -19.98 -6.26 9.31
CA TYR A 352 -21.26 -6.92 9.54
C TYR A 352 -22.09 -6.23 10.64
N ASN A 353 -23.39 -6.59 10.74
CA ASN A 353 -24.21 -6.16 11.86
C ASN A 353 -23.81 -6.97 13.12
N PRO A 354 -23.55 -6.33 14.28
CA PRO A 354 -23.12 -7.00 15.53
C PRO A 354 -23.99 -8.19 15.95
N GLU A 355 -25.28 -8.19 15.64
CA GLU A 355 -26.22 -9.29 15.90
C GLU A 355 -25.81 -10.61 15.21
N ASN A 356 -25.07 -10.52 14.12
CA ASN A 356 -24.70 -11.67 13.31
C ASN A 356 -23.33 -12.27 13.69
N SER A 357 -22.68 -11.82 14.77
CA SER A 357 -21.32 -12.27 15.16
C SER A 357 -21.23 -13.81 15.21
N ALA A 358 -22.09 -14.47 15.96
CA ALA A 358 -22.05 -15.93 16.09
C ALA A 358 -22.28 -16.66 14.75
N ARG A 359 -23.16 -16.15 13.89
CA ARG A 359 -23.43 -16.72 12.56
C ARG A 359 -22.24 -16.52 11.63
N LEU A 360 -21.61 -15.34 11.67
CA LEU A 360 -20.42 -15.03 10.90
C LEU A 360 -19.27 -15.99 11.23
N LEU A 361 -18.97 -16.14 12.53
CA LEU A 361 -17.88 -17.02 12.98
C LEU A 361 -18.17 -18.50 12.66
N ALA A 362 -19.41 -18.95 12.79
CA ALA A 362 -19.81 -20.28 12.40
C ALA A 362 -19.60 -20.52 10.89
N ALA A 363 -20.08 -19.60 10.04
CA ALA A 363 -19.91 -19.70 8.60
C ALA A 363 -18.43 -19.67 8.17
N LEU A 364 -17.61 -18.83 8.79
CA LEU A 364 -16.17 -18.80 8.55
C LEU A 364 -15.51 -20.16 8.87
N ARG A 365 -15.77 -20.68 10.07
CA ARG A 365 -15.21 -21.99 10.50
C ARG A 365 -15.66 -23.12 9.61
N GLU A 366 -16.94 -23.14 9.21
CA GLU A 366 -17.48 -24.14 8.28
C GLU A 366 -16.79 -24.09 6.91
N GLU A 367 -16.57 -22.91 6.35
CA GLU A 367 -15.92 -22.78 5.03
C GLU A 367 -14.43 -23.18 5.10
N LEU A 368 -13.71 -22.80 6.16
CA LEU A 368 -12.33 -23.26 6.37
C LEU A 368 -12.26 -24.79 6.52
N ALA A 369 -13.15 -25.38 7.32
CA ALA A 369 -13.23 -26.83 7.50
C ALA A 369 -13.53 -27.56 6.18
N LYS A 370 -14.42 -27.01 5.31
CA LYS A 370 -14.71 -27.58 4.00
C LYS A 370 -13.48 -27.57 3.09
N VAL A 371 -12.73 -26.44 3.05
CA VAL A 371 -11.50 -26.37 2.25
C VAL A 371 -10.48 -27.39 2.73
N ILE A 372 -10.33 -27.56 4.03
CA ILE A 372 -9.42 -28.55 4.63
C ILE A 372 -9.86 -29.97 4.27
N ALA A 373 -11.14 -30.28 4.40
CA ALA A 373 -11.66 -31.64 4.21
C ALA A 373 -11.74 -32.06 2.74
N THR A 374 -12.14 -31.18 1.84
CA THR A 374 -12.50 -31.52 0.45
C THR A 374 -11.78 -30.69 -0.62
N GLY A 375 -11.02 -29.67 -0.23
CA GLY A 375 -10.33 -28.77 -1.16
C GLY A 375 -11.26 -27.92 -2.01
N PHE A 376 -10.75 -27.52 -3.15
CA PHE A 376 -11.47 -26.79 -4.22
C PHE A 376 -11.71 -27.72 -5.39
N SER A 377 -12.81 -27.52 -6.09
CA SER A 377 -13.08 -28.30 -7.31
C SER A 377 -12.17 -27.88 -8.46
N ALA A 378 -11.98 -28.77 -9.45
CA ALA A 378 -11.21 -28.49 -10.65
C ALA A 378 -11.78 -27.32 -11.46
N ASN A 379 -13.09 -27.07 -11.39
CA ASN A 379 -13.73 -25.93 -12.06
C ASN A 379 -13.40 -24.62 -11.35
N GLU A 380 -13.52 -24.56 -10.02
CA GLU A 380 -13.13 -23.39 -9.22
C GLU A 380 -11.66 -23.03 -9.49
N LEU A 381 -10.78 -24.03 -9.52
CA LEU A 381 -9.36 -23.79 -9.78
C LEU A 381 -9.12 -23.20 -11.18
N ARG A 382 -9.73 -23.75 -12.23
CA ARG A 382 -9.57 -23.22 -13.59
C ARG A 382 -10.06 -21.77 -13.72
N ASP A 383 -11.23 -21.48 -13.12
CA ASP A 383 -11.79 -20.14 -13.11
C ASP A 383 -10.91 -19.17 -12.35
N ALA A 384 -10.38 -19.61 -11.20
CA ALA A 384 -9.45 -18.83 -10.37
C ALA A 384 -8.12 -18.57 -11.09
N GLN A 385 -7.51 -19.57 -11.71
CA GLN A 385 -6.28 -19.41 -12.49
C GLN A 385 -6.48 -18.40 -13.62
N THR A 386 -7.58 -18.52 -14.37
CA THR A 386 -7.91 -17.60 -15.48
C THR A 386 -8.10 -16.18 -14.95
N GLY A 387 -8.94 -16.00 -13.93
CA GLY A 387 -9.23 -14.67 -13.38
C GLY A 387 -8.00 -14.02 -12.74
N TRP A 388 -7.20 -14.78 -12.01
CA TRP A 388 -5.99 -14.28 -11.37
C TRP A 388 -4.94 -13.84 -12.40
N LEU A 389 -4.69 -14.66 -13.44
CA LEU A 389 -3.76 -14.32 -14.53
C LEU A 389 -4.21 -13.09 -15.31
N GLN A 390 -5.52 -12.97 -15.61
CA GLN A 390 -6.07 -11.76 -16.22
C GLN A 390 -5.88 -10.53 -15.32
N GLY A 391 -6.09 -10.67 -14.01
CA GLY A 391 -5.84 -9.61 -13.04
C GLY A 391 -4.37 -9.16 -13.00
N ARG A 392 -3.42 -10.08 -13.14
CA ARG A 392 -1.98 -9.78 -13.26
C ARG A 392 -1.67 -8.96 -14.50
N ASN A 393 -2.23 -9.34 -15.64
CA ASN A 393 -2.07 -8.58 -16.90
C ASN A 393 -2.66 -7.17 -16.79
N LEU A 394 -3.87 -7.06 -16.21
CA LEU A 394 -4.51 -5.77 -15.98
C LEU A 394 -3.66 -4.87 -15.05
N SER A 395 -3.16 -5.41 -13.93
CA SER A 395 -2.28 -4.68 -13.03
C SER A 395 -1.02 -4.14 -13.75
N ARG A 396 -0.37 -4.96 -14.59
CA ARG A 396 0.80 -4.51 -15.36
C ARG A 396 0.48 -3.52 -16.47
N SER A 397 -0.76 -3.45 -16.93
CA SER A 397 -1.20 -2.44 -17.92
C SER A 397 -1.41 -1.05 -17.29
N GLN A 398 -1.55 -0.98 -15.97
CA GLN A 398 -1.71 0.26 -15.23
C GLN A 398 -0.34 0.82 -14.84
N ASP A 399 -0.02 2.03 -15.32
CA ASP A 399 1.31 2.62 -15.17
C ASP A 399 1.76 2.76 -13.72
N ARG A 400 0.85 3.12 -12.83
CA ARG A 400 1.14 3.27 -11.40
C ARG A 400 1.51 1.94 -10.74
N GLU A 401 0.78 0.87 -11.07
CA GLU A 401 1.05 -0.48 -10.57
C GLU A 401 2.39 -1.02 -11.13
N LEU A 402 2.61 -0.82 -12.42
CA LEU A 402 3.84 -1.22 -13.08
C LEU A 402 5.05 -0.48 -12.51
N MET A 403 4.95 0.84 -12.31
CA MET A 403 5.97 1.66 -11.69
C MET A 403 6.33 1.14 -10.28
N GLY A 404 5.33 0.87 -9.44
CA GLY A 404 5.54 0.33 -8.09
C GLY A 404 6.26 -1.02 -8.12
N ARG A 405 5.91 -1.89 -9.07
CA ARG A 405 6.57 -3.19 -9.28
C ARG A 405 8.02 -3.03 -9.68
N LEU A 406 8.32 -2.17 -10.66
CA LEU A 406 9.69 -1.92 -11.09
C LEU A 406 10.55 -1.35 -9.95
N ALA A 407 10.01 -0.41 -9.15
CA ALA A 407 10.71 0.13 -7.99
C ALA A 407 11.01 -0.93 -6.92
N SER A 408 10.04 -1.82 -6.64
CA SER A 408 10.22 -2.94 -5.71
C SER A 408 11.26 -3.91 -6.21
N TYR A 409 11.25 -4.23 -7.49
CA TYR A 409 12.20 -5.19 -8.09
C TYR A 409 13.65 -4.70 -8.10
N LEU A 410 13.88 -3.40 -8.24
CA LEU A 410 15.20 -2.81 -8.03
C LEU A 410 15.76 -3.17 -6.64
N TYR A 411 14.94 -3.01 -5.61
CA TYR A 411 15.34 -3.31 -4.24
C TYR A 411 15.53 -4.80 -3.99
N LEU A 412 14.64 -5.62 -4.55
CA LEU A 412 14.66 -7.07 -4.39
C LEU A 412 15.67 -7.78 -5.31
N GLN A 413 16.29 -7.03 -6.20
CA GLN A 413 17.17 -7.58 -7.25
C GLN A 413 16.44 -8.64 -8.11
N ARG A 414 15.17 -8.36 -8.44
CA ARG A 414 14.30 -9.17 -9.29
C ARG A 414 14.06 -8.50 -10.63
N THR A 415 13.61 -9.30 -11.58
CA THR A 415 13.12 -8.84 -12.90
C THR A 415 11.72 -9.38 -13.15
N LEU A 416 11.12 -9.02 -14.29
CA LEU A 416 9.82 -9.58 -14.71
C LEU A 416 9.91 -11.09 -15.04
N GLU A 417 11.09 -11.69 -15.10
CA GLU A 417 11.26 -13.15 -15.17
C GLU A 417 10.66 -13.85 -13.95
N TRP A 418 10.79 -13.24 -12.77
CA TRP A 418 10.15 -13.74 -11.56
C TRP A 418 8.62 -13.81 -11.71
N ASP A 419 7.99 -12.78 -12.31
CA ASP A 419 6.55 -12.80 -12.61
C ASP A 419 6.20 -13.92 -13.57
N GLN A 420 6.98 -14.10 -14.62
CA GLN A 420 6.76 -15.13 -15.63
C GLN A 420 6.82 -16.53 -15.01
N ASP A 421 7.84 -16.81 -14.22
CA ASP A 421 8.00 -18.09 -13.54
C ASP A 421 6.88 -18.34 -12.54
N PHE A 422 6.51 -17.32 -11.77
CA PHE A 422 5.42 -17.41 -10.80
C PHE A 422 4.07 -17.69 -11.48
N GLU A 423 3.75 -17.00 -12.57
CA GLU A 423 2.53 -17.19 -13.34
C GLU A 423 2.47 -18.57 -13.99
N GLN A 424 3.59 -19.10 -14.48
CA GLN A 424 3.67 -20.46 -15.01
C GLN A 424 3.41 -21.50 -13.92
N ARG A 425 3.98 -21.30 -12.72
CA ARG A 425 3.72 -22.18 -11.56
C ARG A 425 2.24 -22.16 -11.16
N VAL A 426 1.62 -20.99 -11.10
CA VAL A 426 0.18 -20.85 -10.82
C VAL A 426 -0.67 -21.58 -11.88
N ALA A 427 -0.34 -21.41 -13.17
CA ALA A 427 -1.08 -22.05 -14.27
C ALA A 427 -0.99 -23.57 -14.26
N ALA A 428 0.10 -24.13 -13.72
CA ALA A 428 0.35 -25.58 -13.68
C ALA A 428 -0.26 -26.28 -12.44
N LEU A 429 -0.77 -25.54 -11.45
CA LEU A 429 -1.31 -26.11 -10.22
C LEU A 429 -2.50 -27.04 -10.45
N THR A 430 -2.56 -28.11 -9.69
CA THR A 430 -3.71 -29.00 -9.54
C THR A 430 -4.49 -28.70 -8.27
N ALA A 431 -5.76 -29.13 -8.22
CA ALA A 431 -6.60 -28.93 -7.02
C ALA A 431 -6.04 -29.62 -5.77
N ASP A 432 -5.43 -30.80 -5.96
CA ASP A 432 -4.82 -31.55 -4.86
C ASP A 432 -3.59 -30.85 -4.29
N GLU A 433 -2.74 -30.24 -5.12
CA GLU A 433 -1.61 -29.43 -4.68
C GLU A 433 -2.05 -28.18 -3.90
N VAL A 434 -3.11 -27.53 -4.36
CA VAL A 434 -3.69 -26.35 -3.69
C VAL A 434 -4.26 -26.74 -2.31
N GLN A 435 -5.01 -27.85 -2.25
CA GLN A 435 -5.52 -28.36 -0.97
C GLN A 435 -4.39 -28.77 -0.04
N ALA A 436 -3.40 -29.51 -0.52
CA ALA A 436 -2.27 -29.98 0.30
C ALA A 436 -1.48 -28.80 0.89
N ALA A 437 -1.24 -27.74 0.12
CA ALA A 437 -0.60 -26.52 0.61
C ALA A 437 -1.49 -25.83 1.66
N PHE A 438 -2.78 -25.66 1.39
CA PHE A 438 -3.70 -25.03 2.34
C PHE A 438 -3.73 -25.76 3.67
N VAL A 439 -3.88 -27.08 3.67
CA VAL A 439 -3.89 -27.93 4.89
C VAL A 439 -2.56 -27.85 5.66
N ARG A 440 -1.43 -27.73 4.97
CA ARG A 440 -0.11 -27.63 5.60
C ARG A 440 0.09 -26.32 6.35
N TRP A 441 -0.41 -25.22 5.79
CA TRP A 441 -0.12 -23.86 6.26
C TRP A 441 -1.23 -23.21 7.07
N ILE A 442 -2.48 -23.56 6.81
CA ILE A 442 -3.62 -22.88 7.44
C ILE A 442 -4.25 -23.77 8.50
N THR A 443 -4.00 -23.41 9.75
CA THR A 443 -4.55 -24.07 10.93
C THR A 443 -5.62 -23.15 11.55
N PRO A 444 -6.91 -23.43 11.38
CA PRO A 444 -7.99 -22.54 11.86
C PRO A 444 -7.93 -22.23 13.35
N GLU A 445 -7.44 -23.18 14.15
CA GLU A 445 -7.31 -23.05 15.61
C GLU A 445 -6.23 -22.04 16.02
N SER A 446 -5.29 -21.75 15.12
CA SER A 446 -4.22 -20.74 15.33
C SER A 446 -4.64 -19.33 14.95
N LEU A 447 -5.85 -19.15 14.42
CA LEU A 447 -6.35 -17.81 14.10
C LEU A 447 -6.58 -16.98 15.38
N SER A 448 -5.97 -15.82 15.44
CA SER A 448 -6.36 -14.75 16.37
C SER A 448 -7.52 -14.00 15.77
N ILE A 449 -8.68 -14.02 16.43
CA ILE A 449 -9.93 -13.39 15.96
C ILE A 449 -10.23 -12.20 16.86
N ILE A 450 -10.29 -11.02 16.27
CA ILE A 450 -10.68 -9.79 16.97
C ILE A 450 -11.96 -9.26 16.35
N GLU A 451 -12.97 -9.07 17.16
CA GLU A 451 -14.23 -8.42 16.80
C GLU A 451 -14.36 -7.10 17.55
N ALA A 452 -14.75 -6.03 16.87
CA ALA A 452 -15.09 -4.77 17.53
C ALA A 452 -16.48 -4.31 17.05
N GLY A 453 -17.39 -3.99 17.98
CA GLY A 453 -18.77 -3.64 17.66
C GLY A 453 -19.61 -3.37 18.89
N ASP A 454 -20.87 -2.96 18.69
CA ASP A 454 -21.86 -2.79 19.77
C ASP A 454 -22.63 -4.10 20.06
N PHE A 455 -21.93 -5.04 20.68
CA PHE A 455 -22.50 -6.35 21.01
C PHE A 455 -23.47 -6.31 22.20
N ALA A 456 -23.44 -5.26 23.02
CA ALA A 456 -24.33 -5.12 24.18
C ALA A 456 -25.77 -4.81 23.74
N THR A 457 -25.94 -3.89 22.79
CA THR A 457 -27.24 -3.54 22.21
C THR A 457 -27.79 -4.69 21.37
N ALA A 458 -26.93 -5.41 20.65
CA ALA A 458 -27.29 -6.59 19.86
C ALA A 458 -27.86 -7.73 20.74
N SER A 459 -27.30 -7.92 21.92
CA SER A 459 -27.76 -8.96 22.88
C SER A 459 -29.06 -8.61 23.61
N ALA A 460 -29.49 -7.34 23.55
CA ALA A 460 -30.70 -6.83 24.23
C ALA A 460 -31.96 -6.81 23.33
N GLN A 461 -31.81 -7.11 22.05
CA GLN A 461 -32.96 -7.24 21.14
C GLN A 461 -33.52 -8.66 21.24
N PRO A 462 -34.85 -8.85 21.54
CA PRO A 462 -35.48 -10.14 21.80
C PRO A 462 -35.66 -11.01 20.56
#